data_0ab79effc7e1f2d47a4d9d90de5a32a6
#
_entry.id   0ab79effc7e1f2d47a4d9d90de5a32a6
#
_cell.length_a   1.000
_cell.length_b   1.000
_cell.length_c   1.000
_cell.angle_alpha   90.00
_cell.angle_beta   90.00
_cell.angle_gamma   90.00
#
_symmetry.space_group_name_H-M   'P 1'
#
loop_
_entity.id
_entity.type
_entity.pdbx_description
1 polymer ?
#
loop_
_entity_poly.entity_id
_entity_poly.type
_entity_poly.pdbx_seq_one_letter_code
_entity_poly.pdbx_strand_id
1 'polypeptide(L)'
;MSGIKYTDEQAEWLRNNYDYPETYEQLTERFNLYFGDNRSRDQIREKCNKSLGLRGKINNTRYGLKPKEQVPIGTIRKSQTATYIKVLEVPDKTYFSGYAEPYWLPLQKKIYQDAYGEIEPGKMVCFLDKNTENFELDNLYCIDRRISAIMAKNHWWTESREHTLTAIKWCELHYALKDI
;
A
#
# COMPACT_ATOMS: atom_id res chain seq x y z
N MET A 1 -10.20 -8.82 39.73
CA MET A 1 -11.19 -9.23 38.71
C MET A 1 -10.74 -10.59 38.15
N SER A 2 -11.50 -11.67 38.40
CA SER A 2 -11.17 -12.99 37.85
C SER A 2 -11.35 -12.96 36.35
N GLY A 3 -10.25 -13.13 35.61
CA GLY A 3 -10.28 -13.19 34.15
C GLY A 3 -11.23 -14.30 33.69
N ILE A 4 -11.99 -14.01 32.63
CA ILE A 4 -12.93 -14.97 32.04
C ILE A 4 -12.11 -16.17 31.52
N LYS A 5 -12.31 -17.33 32.15
CA LYS A 5 -11.61 -18.56 31.77
C LYS A 5 -12.23 -19.13 30.49
N TYR A 6 -11.39 -19.56 29.58
CA TYR A 6 -11.77 -20.36 28.41
C TYR A 6 -11.40 -21.80 28.68
N THR A 7 -12.25 -22.73 28.24
CA THR A 7 -11.91 -24.15 28.26
C THR A 7 -10.90 -24.48 27.15
N ASP A 8 -10.23 -25.64 27.28
CA ASP A 8 -9.30 -26.10 26.22
C ASP A 8 -10.03 -26.35 24.91
N GLU A 9 -11.26 -26.87 24.97
CA GLU A 9 -12.13 -27.06 23.80
C GLU A 9 -12.46 -25.72 23.11
N GLN A 10 -12.80 -24.69 23.87
CA GLN A 10 -13.05 -23.35 23.34
C GLN A 10 -11.79 -22.75 22.68
N ALA A 11 -10.63 -22.98 23.29
CA ALA A 11 -9.37 -22.51 22.74
C ALA A 11 -8.99 -23.24 21.45
N GLU A 12 -9.23 -24.54 21.37
CA GLU A 12 -8.98 -25.35 20.17
C GLU A 12 -9.95 -25.00 19.06
N TRP A 13 -11.23 -24.81 19.39
CA TRP A 13 -12.22 -24.34 18.42
C TRP A 13 -11.81 -23.01 17.79
N LEU A 14 -11.34 -22.04 18.58
CA LEU A 14 -10.85 -20.77 18.07
C LEU A 14 -9.66 -20.94 17.13
N ARG A 15 -8.70 -21.85 17.43
CA ARG A 15 -7.56 -22.12 16.54
C ARG A 15 -8.01 -22.67 15.19
N ASN A 16 -8.98 -23.57 15.21
CA ASN A 16 -9.47 -24.26 14.01
C ASN A 16 -10.42 -23.39 13.16
N ASN A 17 -11.06 -22.40 13.78
CA ASN A 17 -12.03 -21.52 13.12
C ASN A 17 -11.55 -20.09 12.90
N TYR A 18 -10.28 -19.79 13.23
CA TYR A 18 -9.69 -18.49 13.05
C TYR A 18 -9.18 -18.34 11.61
N ASP A 19 -10.03 -17.93 10.69
CA ASP A 19 -9.67 -17.81 9.28
C ASP A 19 -10.24 -16.55 8.63
N TYR A 20 -9.54 -16.08 7.59
CA TYR A 20 -9.96 -15.03 6.68
C TYR A 20 -10.97 -15.59 5.65
N PRO A 21 -11.99 -14.84 5.19
CA PRO A 21 -12.18 -13.39 5.36
C PRO A 21 -13.07 -12.95 6.53
N GLU A 22 -13.26 -13.80 7.50
CA GLU A 22 -14.16 -13.55 8.63
C GLU A 22 -13.72 -12.33 9.46
N THR A 23 -14.71 -11.64 10.06
CA THR A 23 -14.45 -10.56 11.02
C THR A 23 -14.52 -11.11 12.45
N TYR A 24 -13.97 -10.36 13.43
CA TYR A 24 -14.13 -10.75 14.84
C TYR A 24 -15.59 -10.75 15.30
N GLU A 25 -16.46 -9.94 14.70
CA GLU A 25 -17.90 -9.98 14.94
C GLU A 25 -18.49 -11.34 14.53
N GLN A 26 -18.23 -11.76 13.31
CA GLN A 26 -18.69 -13.03 12.77
C GLN A 26 -18.14 -14.23 13.55
N LEU A 27 -16.85 -14.21 13.85
CA LEU A 27 -16.22 -15.24 14.69
C LEU A 27 -16.88 -15.30 16.07
N THR A 28 -17.19 -14.15 16.67
CA THR A 28 -17.82 -14.05 17.98
C THR A 28 -19.24 -14.62 17.96
N GLU A 29 -20.03 -14.28 16.95
CA GLU A 29 -21.39 -14.79 16.77
C GLU A 29 -21.38 -16.31 16.63
N ARG A 30 -20.49 -16.87 15.78
CA ARG A 30 -20.34 -18.32 15.60
C ARG A 30 -19.88 -19.01 16.87
N PHE A 31 -18.92 -18.43 17.58
CA PHE A 31 -18.44 -18.95 18.87
C PHE A 31 -19.57 -19.02 19.90
N ASN A 32 -20.29 -17.92 20.07
CA ASN A 32 -21.38 -17.83 21.03
C ASN A 32 -22.54 -18.79 20.68
N LEU A 33 -22.85 -18.91 19.38
CA LEU A 33 -23.86 -19.85 18.91
C LEU A 33 -23.43 -21.32 19.18
N TYR A 34 -22.16 -21.65 18.93
CA TYR A 34 -21.67 -23.02 19.08
C TYR A 34 -21.58 -23.48 20.54
N PHE A 35 -21.11 -22.60 21.44
CA PHE A 35 -20.92 -22.92 22.85
C PHE A 35 -22.08 -22.50 23.76
N GLY A 36 -23.11 -21.85 23.23
CA GLY A 36 -24.15 -21.23 24.05
C GLY A 36 -23.60 -20.16 25.01
N ASP A 37 -22.52 -19.49 24.61
CA ASP A 37 -21.80 -18.49 25.42
C ASP A 37 -22.26 -17.07 25.04
N ASN A 38 -21.83 -16.06 25.79
CA ASN A 38 -22.12 -14.66 25.54
C ASN A 38 -20.85 -13.81 25.65
N ARG A 39 -19.83 -14.19 24.87
CA ARG A 39 -18.57 -13.46 24.81
C ARG A 39 -18.73 -12.21 23.98
N SER A 40 -18.05 -11.12 24.40
CA SER A 40 -17.94 -9.96 23.56
C SER A 40 -16.84 -10.13 22.50
N ARG A 41 -16.96 -9.36 21.40
CA ARG A 41 -15.96 -9.30 20.35
C ARG A 41 -14.53 -9.04 20.90
N ASP A 42 -14.41 -8.12 21.85
CA ASP A 42 -13.10 -7.77 22.41
C ASP A 42 -12.50 -8.90 23.24
N GLN A 43 -13.33 -9.68 23.94
CA GLN A 43 -12.88 -10.88 24.66
C GLN A 43 -12.35 -11.96 23.72
N ILE A 44 -13.06 -12.25 22.63
CA ILE A 44 -12.61 -13.20 21.60
C ILE A 44 -11.31 -12.70 20.97
N ARG A 45 -11.25 -11.42 20.57
CA ARG A 45 -10.06 -10.80 19.98
C ARG A 45 -8.85 -10.88 20.92
N GLU A 46 -9.04 -10.58 22.19
CA GLU A 46 -7.98 -10.63 23.18
C GLU A 46 -7.47 -12.07 23.40
N LYS A 47 -8.37 -13.03 23.48
CA LYS A 47 -8.03 -14.46 23.57
C LYS A 47 -7.21 -14.90 22.37
N CYS A 48 -7.69 -14.60 21.15
CA CYS A 48 -6.99 -14.96 19.91
C CYS A 48 -5.61 -14.33 19.84
N ASN A 49 -5.49 -13.02 20.10
CA ASN A 49 -4.23 -12.30 19.91
C ASN A 49 -3.21 -12.50 21.03
N LYS A 50 -3.65 -12.46 22.30
CA LYS A 50 -2.74 -12.50 23.44
C LYS A 50 -2.44 -13.92 23.91
N SER A 51 -3.48 -14.78 23.99
CA SER A 51 -3.31 -16.12 24.57
C SER A 51 -2.97 -17.19 23.52
N LEU A 52 -3.58 -17.11 22.32
CA LEU A 52 -3.42 -18.11 21.28
C LEU A 52 -2.41 -17.71 20.20
N GLY A 53 -1.92 -16.46 20.22
CA GLY A 53 -0.96 -15.96 19.24
C GLY A 53 -1.48 -15.90 17.79
N LEU A 54 -2.80 -15.95 17.59
CA LEU A 54 -3.44 -15.96 16.28
C LEU A 54 -3.54 -14.53 15.76
N ARG A 55 -2.46 -14.00 15.16
CA ARG A 55 -2.41 -12.65 14.64
C ARG A 55 -2.44 -12.64 13.11
N GLY A 56 -3.14 -11.66 12.53
CA GLY A 56 -3.02 -11.30 11.10
C GLY A 56 -3.89 -12.09 10.13
N LYS A 57 -4.69 -13.05 10.58
CA LYS A 57 -5.60 -13.81 9.70
C LYS A 57 -7.02 -13.22 9.64
N ILE A 58 -7.47 -12.53 10.67
CA ILE A 58 -8.80 -11.90 10.73
C ILE A 58 -8.69 -10.41 10.44
N ASN A 59 -9.65 -9.90 9.71
CA ASN A 59 -9.75 -8.48 9.38
C ASN A 59 -10.05 -7.65 10.64
N ASN A 60 -9.09 -6.84 11.07
CA ASN A 60 -9.20 -5.97 12.25
C ASN A 60 -9.97 -4.66 11.99
N THR A 61 -10.57 -4.48 10.83
CA THR A 61 -11.30 -3.25 10.55
C THR A 61 -12.57 -3.18 11.37
N ARG A 62 -12.71 -2.08 12.10
CA ARG A 62 -13.85 -1.73 12.98
C ARG A 62 -15.23 -1.74 12.29
N TYR A 63 -15.28 -1.97 11.00
CA TYR A 63 -16.44 -1.75 10.16
C TYR A 63 -16.66 -2.85 9.15
N GLY A 64 -16.44 -4.12 9.48
CA GLY A 64 -16.91 -5.23 8.64
C GLY A 64 -16.86 -4.91 7.13
N LEU A 65 -15.78 -4.25 6.67
CA LEU A 65 -15.67 -3.92 5.27
C LEU A 65 -15.60 -5.26 4.54
N LYS A 66 -16.69 -5.58 3.86
CA LYS A 66 -16.67 -6.62 2.82
C LYS A 66 -15.35 -6.48 2.07
N PRO A 67 -14.69 -7.59 1.68
CA PRO A 67 -13.54 -7.52 0.79
C PRO A 67 -13.90 -6.50 -0.28
N LYS A 68 -13.15 -5.40 -0.36
CA LYS A 68 -13.47 -4.35 -1.34
C LYS A 68 -13.51 -5.05 -2.66
N GLU A 69 -14.66 -4.99 -3.31
CA GLU A 69 -14.83 -5.51 -4.65
C GLU A 69 -13.62 -5.07 -5.47
N GLN A 70 -12.87 -6.02 -6.00
CA GLN A 70 -11.62 -5.70 -6.67
C GLN A 70 -11.96 -4.83 -7.88
N VAL A 71 -11.43 -3.62 -7.89
CA VAL A 71 -11.61 -2.77 -9.07
C VAL A 71 -10.82 -3.34 -10.24
N PRO A 72 -11.32 -3.20 -11.49
CA PRO A 72 -10.64 -3.72 -12.68
C PRO A 72 -9.22 -3.16 -12.85
N ILE A 73 -8.36 -3.93 -13.50
CA ILE A 73 -7.06 -3.44 -14.00
C ILE A 73 -7.30 -2.24 -14.92
N GLY A 74 -6.44 -1.24 -14.86
CA GLY A 74 -6.60 0.04 -15.56
C GLY A 74 -7.36 1.11 -14.77
N THR A 75 -7.97 0.77 -13.63
CA THR A 75 -8.64 1.75 -12.77
C THR A 75 -7.63 2.77 -12.25
N ILE A 76 -7.93 4.05 -12.47
CA ILE A 76 -7.12 5.18 -11.98
C ILE A 76 -7.76 5.73 -10.69
N ARG A 77 -6.94 5.98 -9.68
CA ARG A 77 -7.36 6.59 -8.42
C ARG A 77 -6.37 7.65 -7.98
N LYS A 78 -6.92 8.79 -7.53
CA LYS A 78 -6.13 9.88 -6.95
C LYS A 78 -6.08 9.71 -5.43
N SER A 79 -4.89 9.77 -4.86
CA SER A 79 -4.66 9.93 -3.42
C SER A 79 -4.29 11.39 -3.12
N GLN A 80 -4.03 11.71 -1.85
CA GLN A 80 -3.57 13.05 -1.46
C GLN A 80 -2.21 13.44 -2.07
N THR A 81 -1.37 12.46 -2.36
CA THR A 81 0.03 12.69 -2.76
C THR A 81 0.34 12.30 -4.20
N ALA A 82 -0.45 11.42 -4.81
CA ALA A 82 -0.18 10.93 -6.17
C ALA A 82 -1.42 10.30 -6.81
N THR A 83 -1.37 10.15 -8.11
CA THR A 83 -2.35 9.38 -8.89
C THR A 83 -1.77 8.00 -9.19
N TYR A 84 -2.59 6.96 -9.01
CA TYR A 84 -2.21 5.56 -9.19
C TYR A 84 -3.10 4.87 -10.20
N ILE A 85 -2.53 3.90 -10.91
CA ILE A 85 -3.25 3.00 -11.80
C ILE A 85 -3.11 1.55 -11.30
N LYS A 86 -4.19 0.79 -11.33
CA LYS A 86 -4.16 -0.64 -11.02
C LYS A 86 -3.60 -1.41 -12.21
N VAL A 87 -2.55 -2.18 -11.99
CA VAL A 87 -1.83 -2.92 -13.04
C VAL A 87 -1.90 -4.44 -12.90
N LEU A 88 -2.15 -4.94 -11.69
CA LEU A 88 -2.27 -6.37 -11.41
C LEU A 88 -3.46 -6.65 -10.49
N GLU A 89 -4.02 -7.86 -10.62
CA GLU A 89 -4.99 -8.36 -9.66
C GLU A 89 -4.31 -8.68 -8.33
N VAL A 90 -4.94 -8.27 -7.22
CA VAL A 90 -4.51 -8.65 -5.88
C VAL A 90 -4.94 -10.10 -5.65
N PRO A 91 -4.03 -11.03 -5.31
CA PRO A 91 -4.43 -12.39 -5.00
C PRO A 91 -5.43 -12.44 -3.85
N ASP A 92 -6.39 -13.37 -3.94
CA ASP A 92 -7.29 -13.66 -2.84
C ASP A 92 -6.48 -13.92 -1.57
N LYS A 93 -6.92 -13.38 -0.44
CA LYS A 93 -6.24 -13.46 0.87
C LYS A 93 -5.03 -12.53 1.07
N THR A 94 -4.70 -11.69 0.10
CA THR A 94 -3.64 -10.68 0.29
C THR A 94 -4.25 -9.36 0.78
N TYR A 95 -3.87 -8.96 1.98
CA TYR A 95 -4.40 -7.74 2.60
C TYR A 95 -3.47 -6.56 2.32
N PHE A 96 -3.99 -5.56 1.58
CA PHE A 96 -3.31 -4.28 1.39
C PHE A 96 -4.14 -3.13 1.90
N SER A 97 -3.53 -2.28 2.71
CA SER A 97 -4.04 -0.92 2.93
C SER A 97 -3.33 0.02 1.97
N GLY A 98 -4.08 0.64 1.04
CA GLY A 98 -3.54 1.66 0.16
C GLY A 98 -3.12 1.18 -1.25
N TYR A 99 -2.15 1.86 -1.82
CA TYR A 99 -1.69 1.68 -3.21
C TYR A 99 -0.29 1.04 -3.21
N ALA A 100 -0.23 -0.28 -2.94
CA ALA A 100 1.04 -0.99 -2.85
C ALA A 100 1.49 -1.60 -4.19
N GLU A 101 2.76 -1.41 -4.54
CA GLU A 101 3.39 -2.20 -5.61
C GLU A 101 3.42 -3.69 -5.20
N PRO A 102 3.29 -4.65 -6.15
CA PRO A 102 3.25 -4.44 -7.60
C PRO A 102 1.85 -4.18 -8.18
N TYR A 103 0.79 -4.14 -7.37
CA TYR A 103 -0.60 -4.09 -7.85
C TYR A 103 -1.03 -2.71 -8.33
N TRP A 104 -0.49 -1.67 -7.70
CA TRP A 104 -0.74 -0.29 -8.05
C TRP A 104 0.57 0.41 -8.37
N LEU A 105 0.65 1.06 -9.51
CA LEU A 105 1.79 1.89 -9.89
C LEU A 105 1.39 3.37 -9.89
N PRO A 106 2.32 4.28 -9.55
CA PRO A 106 2.14 5.70 -9.85
C PRO A 106 1.88 5.89 -11.35
N LEU A 107 0.86 6.67 -11.70
CA LEU A 107 0.41 6.81 -13.09
C LEU A 107 1.52 7.33 -14.01
N GLN A 108 2.31 8.32 -13.56
CA GLN A 108 3.46 8.84 -14.31
C GLN A 108 4.51 7.75 -14.59
N LYS A 109 4.73 6.84 -13.63
CA LYS A 109 5.65 5.71 -13.82
C LYS A 109 5.15 4.79 -14.92
N LYS A 110 3.86 4.44 -14.91
CA LYS A 110 3.24 3.57 -15.91
C LYS A 110 3.28 4.20 -17.30
N ILE A 111 2.89 5.47 -17.45
CA ILE A 111 2.93 6.20 -18.72
C ILE A 111 4.36 6.24 -19.28
N TYR A 112 5.34 6.53 -18.44
CA TYR A 112 6.74 6.55 -18.85
C TYR A 112 7.24 5.17 -19.29
N GLN A 113 6.90 4.12 -18.53
CA GLN A 113 7.29 2.73 -18.89
C GLN A 113 6.66 2.27 -20.20
N ASP A 114 5.42 2.65 -20.47
CA ASP A 114 4.73 2.30 -21.73
C ASP A 114 5.40 2.94 -22.95
N ALA A 115 5.98 4.14 -22.78
CA ALA A 115 6.65 4.87 -23.85
C ALA A 115 8.12 4.49 -24.04
N TYR A 116 8.86 4.24 -22.95
CA TYR A 116 10.32 4.13 -22.95
C TYR A 116 10.85 2.79 -22.41
N GLY A 117 9.97 1.90 -21.94
CA GLY A 117 10.35 0.63 -21.35
C GLY A 117 10.57 0.68 -19.84
N GLU A 118 11.09 -0.41 -19.28
CA GLU A 118 11.25 -0.55 -17.83
C GLU A 118 12.25 0.47 -17.25
N ILE A 119 11.93 0.94 -16.05
CA ILE A 119 12.75 1.88 -15.29
C ILE A 119 13.72 1.09 -14.42
N GLU A 120 15.00 1.37 -14.56
CA GLU A 120 16.07 0.74 -13.79
C GLU A 120 15.89 0.93 -12.28
N PRO A 121 16.29 -0.05 -11.45
CA PRO A 121 16.30 0.10 -10.00
C PRO A 121 17.08 1.34 -9.57
N GLY A 122 16.55 2.09 -8.60
CA GLY A 122 17.18 3.33 -8.12
C GLY A 122 16.77 4.59 -8.87
N LYS A 123 16.09 4.48 -10.00
CA LYS A 123 15.51 5.61 -10.74
C LYS A 123 14.05 5.87 -10.38
N MET A 124 13.56 7.05 -10.73
CA MET A 124 12.17 7.47 -10.56
C MET A 124 11.76 8.45 -11.65
N VAL A 125 10.46 8.49 -11.95
CA VAL A 125 9.89 9.47 -12.89
C VAL A 125 9.38 10.68 -12.10
N CYS A 126 9.77 11.87 -12.53
CA CYS A 126 9.34 13.15 -11.98
C CYS A 126 8.60 13.99 -13.02
N PHE A 127 7.88 15.00 -12.53
CA PHE A 127 7.24 16.03 -13.35
C PHE A 127 8.19 17.24 -13.46
N LEU A 128 8.44 17.71 -14.67
CA LEU A 128 9.37 18.82 -14.91
C LEU A 128 8.79 20.18 -14.51
N ASP A 129 7.45 20.36 -14.64
CA ASP A 129 6.74 21.59 -14.31
C ASP A 129 6.19 21.63 -12.87
N LYS A 130 6.54 20.66 -12.03
CA LYS A 130 6.04 20.51 -10.66
C LYS A 130 4.51 20.26 -10.57
N ASN A 131 3.80 20.22 -11.68
CA ASN A 131 2.38 19.90 -11.72
C ASN A 131 2.17 18.39 -11.78
N THR A 132 1.74 17.79 -10.68
CA THR A 132 1.52 16.33 -10.54
C THR A 132 0.27 15.83 -11.30
N GLU A 133 -0.45 16.70 -11.99
CA GLU A 133 -1.61 16.37 -12.82
C GLU A 133 -1.28 16.46 -14.33
N ASN A 134 -0.10 16.96 -14.69
CA ASN A 134 0.34 17.05 -16.08
C ASN A 134 1.11 15.79 -16.48
N PHE A 135 0.40 14.79 -17.01
CA PHE A 135 0.94 13.50 -17.43
C PHE A 135 1.45 13.46 -18.88
N GLU A 136 1.61 14.61 -19.53
CA GLU A 136 2.22 14.68 -20.85
C GLU A 136 3.65 14.11 -20.84
N LEU A 137 3.98 13.27 -21.83
CA LEU A 137 5.26 12.56 -21.87
C LEU A 137 6.46 13.50 -21.84
N ASP A 138 6.35 14.66 -22.48
CA ASP A 138 7.39 15.67 -22.53
C ASP A 138 7.59 16.42 -21.19
N ASN A 139 6.62 16.26 -20.25
CA ASN A 139 6.72 16.73 -18.87
C ASN A 139 7.24 15.65 -17.90
N LEU A 140 7.36 14.40 -18.35
CA LEU A 140 7.85 13.30 -17.52
C LEU A 140 9.31 13.01 -17.80
N TYR A 141 10.13 12.94 -16.74
CA TYR A 141 11.55 12.69 -16.87
C TYR A 141 12.02 11.67 -15.85
N CYS A 142 12.86 10.72 -16.28
CA CYS A 142 13.40 9.67 -15.41
C CYS A 142 14.76 10.08 -14.86
N ILE A 143 14.90 10.13 -13.54
CA ILE A 143 16.12 10.53 -12.84
C ILE A 143 16.53 9.51 -11.80
N ASP A 144 17.81 9.54 -11.42
CA ASP A 144 18.31 8.86 -10.22
C ASP A 144 17.67 9.49 -8.95
N ARG A 145 17.29 8.66 -8.00
CA ARG A 145 16.71 9.14 -6.72
C ARG A 145 17.66 10.07 -5.96
N ARG A 146 18.98 9.93 -6.12
CA ARG A 146 19.98 10.84 -5.54
C ARG A 146 19.81 12.27 -6.06
N ILE A 147 19.53 12.41 -7.36
CA ILE A 147 19.29 13.72 -7.99
C ILE A 147 18.02 14.36 -7.42
N SER A 148 16.93 13.59 -7.28
CA SER A 148 15.69 14.10 -6.66
C SER A 148 15.93 14.69 -5.26
N ALA A 149 16.75 14.04 -4.44
CA ALA A 149 17.10 14.52 -3.10
C ALA A 149 17.87 15.85 -3.15
N ILE A 150 18.81 16.02 -4.09
CA ILE A 150 19.57 17.27 -4.27
C ILE A 150 18.65 18.39 -4.78
N MET A 151 17.81 18.09 -5.76
CA MET A 151 16.83 19.04 -6.29
C MET A 151 15.91 19.57 -5.17
N ALA A 152 15.44 18.68 -4.31
CA ALA A 152 14.59 19.04 -3.16
C ALA A 152 15.35 19.89 -2.13
N LYS A 153 16.59 19.49 -1.76
CA LYS A 153 17.45 20.21 -0.79
C LYS A 153 17.75 21.63 -1.24
N ASN A 154 17.97 21.84 -2.52
CA ASN A 154 18.34 23.14 -3.09
C ASN A 154 17.15 23.95 -3.61
N HIS A 155 15.92 23.45 -3.44
CA HIS A 155 14.69 24.09 -3.94
C HIS A 155 14.70 24.36 -5.47
N TRP A 156 15.30 23.44 -6.25
CA TRP A 156 15.45 23.57 -7.71
C TRP A 156 14.27 23.03 -8.51
N TRP A 157 13.25 22.50 -7.84
CA TRP A 157 11.98 22.19 -8.47
C TRP A 157 11.22 23.48 -8.74
N THR A 158 10.95 23.79 -10.02
CA THR A 158 10.26 25.00 -10.45
C THR A 158 9.04 24.67 -11.33
N GLU A 159 8.20 25.66 -11.61
CA GLU A 159 7.09 25.54 -12.56
C GLU A 159 7.57 25.59 -14.02
N SER A 160 8.80 26.04 -14.26
CA SER A 160 9.43 26.03 -15.58
C SER A 160 10.12 24.70 -15.83
N ARG A 161 9.66 23.99 -16.86
CA ARG A 161 10.22 22.72 -17.32
C ARG A 161 11.68 22.84 -17.70
N GLU A 162 12.04 23.91 -18.42
CA GLU A 162 13.40 24.18 -18.88
C GLU A 162 14.36 24.38 -17.71
N HIS A 163 13.94 25.15 -16.71
CA HIS A 163 14.77 25.38 -15.52
C HIS A 163 14.96 24.11 -14.71
N THR A 164 13.88 23.35 -14.48
CA THR A 164 13.94 22.07 -13.77
C THR A 164 14.82 21.08 -14.52
N LEU A 165 14.66 20.95 -15.85
CA LEU A 165 15.47 20.05 -16.68
C LEU A 165 16.95 20.46 -16.68
N THR A 166 17.25 21.77 -16.77
CA THR A 166 18.62 22.28 -16.70
C THR A 166 19.29 21.93 -15.37
N ALA A 167 18.58 22.10 -14.26
CA ALA A 167 19.09 21.72 -12.94
C ALA A 167 19.33 20.21 -12.81
N ILE A 168 18.43 19.38 -13.35
CA ILE A 168 18.62 17.92 -13.41
C ILE A 168 19.87 17.58 -14.23
N LYS A 169 20.03 18.15 -15.43
CA LYS A 169 21.18 17.91 -16.30
C LYS A 169 22.50 18.34 -15.66
N TRP A 170 22.48 19.42 -14.91
CA TRP A 170 23.65 19.84 -14.12
C TRP A 170 24.00 18.80 -13.06
N CYS A 171 23.01 18.24 -12.34
CA CYS A 171 23.24 17.18 -11.37
C CYS A 171 23.78 15.89 -12.03
N GLU A 172 23.22 15.49 -13.17
CA GLU A 172 23.68 14.33 -13.93
C GLU A 172 25.15 14.47 -14.32
N LEU A 173 25.52 15.63 -14.88
CA LEU A 173 26.92 15.95 -15.24
C LEU A 173 27.84 15.92 -14.02
N HIS A 174 27.42 16.54 -12.92
CA HIS A 174 28.22 16.59 -11.69
C HIS A 174 28.53 15.18 -11.15
N TYR A 175 27.56 14.26 -11.18
CA TYR A 175 27.79 12.88 -10.77
C TYR A 175 28.64 12.11 -11.77
N ALA A 176 28.40 12.26 -13.06
CA ALA A 176 29.24 11.62 -14.07
C ALA A 176 30.71 12.00 -13.97
N LEU A 177 31.01 13.25 -13.56
CA LEU A 177 32.40 13.71 -13.33
C LEU A 177 33.00 13.21 -12.01
N LYS A 178 32.19 12.79 -11.05
CA LYS A 178 32.69 12.24 -9.77
C LYS A 178 32.92 10.75 -9.80
N ASP A 179 32.27 10.03 -10.72
CA ASP A 179 32.36 8.59 -10.87
C ASP A 179 33.52 8.18 -11.82
N ILE A 180 34.32 9.18 -12.31
CA ILE A 180 35.58 9.01 -13.04
C ILE A 180 36.75 9.08 -12.06
#